data_82ca39c56c01c97922d714db3fe99845
#
_entry.id   82ca39c56c01c97922d714db3fe99845
#
_cell.length_a   1.000
_cell.length_b   1.000
_cell.length_c   1.000
_cell.angle_alpha   90.00
_cell.angle_beta   90.00
_cell.angle_gamma   90.00
#
_symmetry.space_group_name_H-M   'P 1'
#
loop_
_entity.id
_entity.type
_entity.pdbx_description
1 polymer ?
#
loop_
_entity_poly.entity_id
_entity_poly.type
_entity_poly.pdbx_seq_one_letter_code
_entity_poly.pdbx_strand_id
1 'polypeptide(L)'
;MPIPPLYGHEGIRNRLVGAIASGRLPQALLLEGPAGVGKQRLGLWLAQALVCERAGERAGIEAGEGCGECQQCKLVLNLSHPDVHWFVPLELSKKGDADKQVDLAEEALWEEMAARRQQPLYEPPSGLASHGIAAVRLLLRRLVLTPALSRRKVFLIGDAERLVPQTGAEAAANALLKALEEPPADTVFVLTTAAPDSLLPTILSRVVRVRVARLPDSIVAAFAQRELGESGQHELAQRVTLADGRIGRLLADGAGRARGAEAAERFLAAVEAGPVRRYEVALGLQPFQARGGFTDMLDGLLEQLRERARSGGETEKLVEAIARVLEARGLAQGNVNPQLLAAVLADELGGEPA
;
A
#
# COMPACT_ATOMS: atom_id res chain seq x y z
N MET A 1 0.57 17.94 12.14
CA MET A 1 -0.69 17.49 12.77
C MET A 1 -0.58 15.99 13.04
N PRO A 2 -1.23 15.46 14.08
CA PRO A 2 -1.22 14.01 14.27
C PRO A 2 -1.92 13.31 13.11
N ILE A 3 -1.50 12.07 12.80
CA ILE A 3 -2.15 11.27 11.76
C ILE A 3 -3.62 11.01 12.13
N PRO A 4 -4.55 10.97 11.15
CA PRO A 4 -5.98 10.73 11.40
C PRO A 4 -6.24 9.42 12.17
N PRO A 5 -7.35 9.32 12.90
CA PRO A 5 -7.73 8.07 13.57
C PRO A 5 -7.92 6.94 12.55
N LEU A 6 -7.82 5.69 13.01
CA LEU A 6 -8.17 4.53 12.21
C LEU A 6 -9.68 4.45 12.05
N TYR A 7 -10.17 4.34 10.82
CA TYR A 7 -11.58 4.15 10.50
C TYR A 7 -11.88 2.68 10.23
N GLY A 8 -12.90 2.15 10.87
CA GLY A 8 -13.39 0.79 10.68
C GLY A 8 -12.44 -0.31 11.18
N HIS A 9 -12.60 -1.50 10.58
CA HIS A 9 -11.84 -2.72 10.90
C HIS A 9 -12.04 -3.24 12.33
N GLU A 10 -13.17 -2.95 12.98
CA GLU A 10 -13.47 -3.29 14.38
C GLU A 10 -13.24 -4.79 14.65
N GLY A 11 -13.69 -5.67 13.77
CA GLY A 11 -13.52 -7.12 13.92
C GLY A 11 -12.05 -7.58 13.93
N ILE A 12 -11.16 -6.87 13.21
CA ILE A 12 -9.71 -7.13 13.23
C ILE A 12 -9.11 -6.53 14.51
N ARG A 13 -9.48 -5.30 14.85
CA ARG A 13 -9.01 -4.60 16.04
C ARG A 13 -9.30 -5.43 17.28
N ASN A 14 -10.53 -5.90 17.48
CA ASN A 14 -10.96 -6.71 18.62
C ASN A 14 -10.15 -8.01 18.71
N ARG A 15 -9.88 -8.68 17.58
CA ARG A 15 -9.03 -9.89 17.58
C ARG A 15 -7.60 -9.59 17.97
N LEU A 16 -7.01 -8.50 17.48
CA LEU A 16 -5.65 -8.09 17.81
C LEU A 16 -5.56 -7.68 19.29
N VAL A 17 -6.53 -6.93 19.81
CA VAL A 17 -6.63 -6.55 21.22
C VAL A 17 -6.71 -7.81 22.11
N GLY A 18 -7.56 -8.77 21.77
CA GLY A 18 -7.65 -10.04 22.48
C GLY A 18 -6.34 -10.84 22.45
N ALA A 19 -5.60 -10.80 21.33
CA ALA A 19 -4.29 -11.44 21.21
C ALA A 19 -3.22 -10.73 22.06
N ILE A 20 -3.24 -9.40 22.14
CA ILE A 20 -2.35 -8.61 23.01
C ILE A 20 -2.65 -8.94 24.47
N ALA A 21 -3.91 -8.88 24.90
CA ALA A 21 -4.34 -9.10 26.28
C ALA A 21 -4.00 -10.53 26.76
N SER A 22 -4.12 -11.53 25.88
CA SER A 22 -3.78 -12.93 26.18
C SER A 22 -2.30 -13.28 26.02
N GLY A 23 -1.43 -12.32 25.63
CA GLY A 23 -0.01 -12.57 25.39
C GLY A 23 0.28 -13.46 24.18
N ARG A 24 -0.69 -13.68 23.29
CA ARG A 24 -0.60 -14.58 22.12
C ARG A 24 -0.48 -13.85 20.80
N LEU A 25 -0.14 -12.56 20.81
CA LEU A 25 0.08 -11.83 19.56
C LEU A 25 1.30 -12.40 18.83
N PRO A 26 1.17 -12.81 17.55
CA PRO A 26 2.32 -13.24 16.76
C PRO A 26 3.34 -12.12 16.60
N GLN A 27 4.64 -12.47 16.61
CA GLN A 27 5.71 -11.49 16.43
C GLN A 27 5.88 -11.03 14.97
N ALA A 28 5.35 -11.77 14.00
CA ALA A 28 5.37 -11.38 12.59
C ALA A 28 3.96 -11.51 11.98
N LEU A 29 3.38 -10.38 11.58
CA LEU A 29 2.04 -10.26 11.01
C LEU A 29 2.12 -9.72 9.58
N LEU A 30 1.28 -10.23 8.68
CA LEU A 30 1.06 -9.69 7.34
C LEU A 30 -0.38 -9.21 7.21
N LEU A 31 -0.58 -7.90 7.12
CA LEU A 31 -1.87 -7.29 6.81
C LEU A 31 -2.04 -7.27 5.28
N GLU A 32 -2.86 -8.16 4.75
CA GLU A 32 -3.08 -8.29 3.31
C GLU A 32 -4.49 -7.84 2.90
N GLY A 33 -4.62 -7.21 1.75
CA GLY A 33 -5.91 -6.74 1.24
C GLY A 33 -5.76 -5.63 0.21
N PRO A 34 -6.85 -5.14 -0.38
CA PRO A 34 -6.81 -4.15 -1.45
C PRO A 34 -5.99 -2.89 -1.09
N ALA A 35 -5.37 -2.26 -2.08
CA ALA A 35 -4.70 -0.97 -1.87
C ALA A 35 -5.73 0.09 -1.38
N GLY A 36 -5.31 0.95 -0.46
CA GLY A 36 -6.14 2.05 0.03
C GLY A 36 -7.17 1.71 1.12
N VAL A 37 -7.24 0.46 1.61
CA VAL A 37 -8.17 0.08 2.71
C VAL A 37 -7.70 0.47 4.12
N GLY A 38 -6.52 1.09 4.28
CA GLY A 38 -6.01 1.51 5.57
C GLY A 38 -5.07 0.51 6.29
N LYS A 39 -4.46 -0.46 5.58
CA LYS A 39 -3.56 -1.47 6.17
C LYS A 39 -2.41 -0.87 6.99
N GLN A 40 -1.69 0.11 6.43
CA GLN A 40 -0.57 0.76 7.14
C GLN A 40 -1.08 1.54 8.35
N ARG A 41 -2.26 2.17 8.25
CA ARG A 41 -2.89 2.86 9.38
C ARG A 41 -3.30 1.88 10.48
N LEU A 42 -3.79 0.69 10.12
CA LEU A 42 -4.06 -0.40 11.07
C LEU A 42 -2.76 -0.89 11.74
N GLY A 43 -1.66 -0.97 10.99
CA GLY A 43 -0.34 -1.29 11.54
C GLY A 43 0.14 -0.25 12.57
N LEU A 44 -0.02 1.04 12.28
CA LEU A 44 0.31 2.12 13.23
C LEU A 44 -0.60 2.12 14.45
N TRP A 45 -1.90 1.81 14.28
CA TRP A 45 -2.82 1.62 15.40
C TRP A 45 -2.38 0.46 16.30
N LEU A 46 -1.96 -0.67 15.71
CA LEU A 46 -1.42 -1.79 16.46
C LEU A 46 -0.12 -1.42 17.19
N ALA A 47 0.77 -0.68 16.52
CA ALA A 47 1.99 -0.17 17.15
C ALA A 47 1.67 0.71 18.36
N GLN A 48 0.70 1.62 18.22
CA GLN A 48 0.24 2.47 19.31
C GLN A 48 -0.31 1.64 20.49
N ALA A 49 -1.08 0.59 20.21
CA ALA A 49 -1.60 -0.32 21.24
C ALA A 49 -0.47 -1.04 22.00
N LEU A 50 0.59 -1.45 21.29
CA LEU A 50 1.71 -2.20 21.85
C LEU A 50 2.67 -1.37 22.72
N VAL A 51 2.81 -0.08 22.42
CA VAL A 51 3.71 0.83 23.17
C VAL A 51 2.98 1.69 24.21
N CYS A 52 1.63 1.62 24.26
CA CYS A 52 0.83 2.43 25.18
C CYS A 52 1.11 2.08 26.64
N GLU A 53 1.39 3.09 27.47
CA GLU A 53 1.61 2.94 28.90
C GLU A 53 0.33 2.62 29.68
N ARG A 54 -0.83 3.01 29.13
CA ARG A 54 -2.15 2.90 29.77
C ARG A 54 -3.10 2.01 28.98
N ALA A 55 -2.57 0.97 28.33
CA ALA A 55 -3.39 0.07 27.54
C ALA A 55 -4.45 -0.60 28.45
N GLY A 56 -5.73 -0.32 28.18
CA GLY A 56 -6.86 -0.89 28.92
C GLY A 56 -7.21 -0.23 30.24
N GLU A 57 -6.54 0.86 30.66
CA GLU A 57 -6.85 1.55 31.92
C GLU A 57 -7.98 2.60 31.81
N ARG A 58 -8.34 3.00 30.59
CA ARG A 58 -9.34 4.06 30.36
C ARG A 58 -10.74 3.48 30.17
N ALA A 59 -11.73 4.07 30.84
CA ALA A 59 -13.14 3.72 30.67
C ALA A 59 -13.57 3.93 29.19
N GLY A 60 -14.14 2.92 28.57
CA GLY A 60 -14.58 2.93 27.16
C GLY A 60 -13.51 2.57 26.14
N ILE A 61 -12.28 2.25 26.56
CA ILE A 61 -11.25 1.66 25.72
C ILE A 61 -11.12 0.18 26.06
N GLU A 62 -11.19 -0.69 25.05
CA GLU A 62 -10.99 -2.12 25.28
C GLU A 62 -9.57 -2.41 25.79
N ALA A 63 -9.45 -3.38 26.68
CA ALA A 63 -8.15 -3.80 27.19
C ALA A 63 -7.23 -4.18 26.02
N GLY A 64 -6.10 -3.47 25.87
CA GLY A 64 -5.15 -3.66 24.77
C GLY A 64 -5.21 -2.64 23.65
N GLU A 65 -6.14 -1.67 23.65
CA GLU A 65 -6.09 -0.50 22.75
C GLU A 65 -5.17 0.60 23.30
N GLY A 66 -4.59 1.38 22.39
CA GLY A 66 -3.83 2.57 22.75
C GLY A 66 -4.74 3.69 23.25
N CYS A 67 -4.40 4.33 24.39
CA CYS A 67 -5.22 5.37 25.00
C CYS A 67 -5.29 6.70 24.19
N GLY A 68 -4.40 6.92 23.21
CA GLY A 68 -4.34 8.15 22.41
C GLY A 68 -3.75 9.38 23.12
N GLU A 69 -3.59 9.36 24.45
CA GLU A 69 -3.27 10.54 25.27
C GLU A 69 -1.91 10.49 25.98
N CYS A 70 -1.40 9.29 26.31
CA CYS A 70 -0.09 9.16 26.93
C CYS A 70 1.04 9.63 25.98
N GLN A 71 2.22 9.83 26.52
CA GLN A 71 3.35 10.30 25.75
C GLN A 71 3.69 9.35 24.58
N GLN A 72 3.67 8.04 24.83
CA GLN A 72 3.97 7.03 23.81
C GLN A 72 2.94 7.10 22.65
N CYS A 73 1.65 7.16 22.97
CA CYS A 73 0.61 7.30 21.96
C CYS A 73 0.78 8.57 21.10
N LYS A 74 1.09 9.71 21.74
CA LYS A 74 1.34 10.97 21.03
C LYS A 74 2.56 10.88 20.12
N LEU A 75 3.64 10.24 20.55
CA LEU A 75 4.83 10.02 19.74
C LEU A 75 4.53 9.14 18.51
N VAL A 76 3.72 8.08 18.65
CA VAL A 76 3.29 7.26 17.51
C VAL A 76 2.46 8.07 16.53
N LEU A 77 1.45 8.82 17.01
CA LEU A 77 0.59 9.66 16.15
C LEU A 77 1.37 10.78 15.45
N ASN A 78 2.49 11.21 16.01
CA ASN A 78 3.40 12.18 15.42
C ASN A 78 4.54 11.51 14.63
N LEU A 79 4.51 10.20 14.39
CA LEU A 79 5.53 9.45 13.64
C LEU A 79 6.97 9.70 14.14
N SER A 80 7.13 9.84 15.47
CA SER A 80 8.41 10.19 16.12
C SER A 80 8.77 9.28 17.28
N HIS A 81 8.04 8.16 17.46
CA HIS A 81 8.33 7.20 18.53
C HIS A 81 9.62 6.42 18.23
N PRO A 82 10.62 6.40 19.14
CA PRO A 82 11.92 5.77 18.87
C PRO A 82 11.85 4.25 18.73
N ASP A 83 10.82 3.60 19.32
CA ASP A 83 10.64 2.14 19.24
C ASP A 83 9.60 1.72 18.20
N VAL A 84 9.05 2.65 17.42
CA VAL A 84 8.12 2.37 16.32
C VAL A 84 8.75 2.84 15.02
N HIS A 85 9.19 1.90 14.21
CA HIS A 85 9.89 2.15 12.97
C HIS A 85 8.98 1.84 11.78
N TRP A 86 8.60 2.87 11.04
CA TRP A 86 7.79 2.70 9.84
C TRP A 86 8.67 2.80 8.60
N PHE A 87 8.92 1.65 7.98
CA PHE A 87 9.63 1.53 6.71
C PHE A 87 8.66 1.59 5.56
N VAL A 88 8.94 2.44 4.60
CA VAL A 88 8.18 2.63 3.37
C VAL A 88 9.11 2.50 2.17
N PRO A 89 8.59 2.18 0.97
CA PRO A 89 9.41 2.16 -0.24
C PRO A 89 10.05 3.53 -0.49
N LEU A 90 11.35 3.52 -0.78
CA LEU A 90 12.14 4.74 -1.03
C LEU A 90 12.78 4.68 -2.42
N GLU A 91 12.96 5.84 -3.03
CA GLU A 91 13.79 6.00 -4.23
C GLU A 91 15.20 6.43 -3.81
N LEU A 92 16.11 5.47 -3.74
CA LEU A 92 17.49 5.71 -3.35
C LEU A 92 18.43 5.64 -4.54
N SER A 93 19.39 6.57 -4.60
CA SER A 93 20.51 6.49 -5.54
C SER A 93 21.37 5.27 -5.21
N LYS A 94 21.77 4.51 -6.24
CA LYS A 94 22.66 3.35 -6.07
C LYS A 94 24.15 3.73 -5.98
N LYS A 95 24.48 5.01 -5.80
CA LYS A 95 25.85 5.51 -5.73
C LYS A 95 26.39 5.45 -4.29
N GLY A 96 27.63 5.04 -4.12
CA GLY A 96 28.33 4.98 -2.84
C GLY A 96 28.57 3.56 -2.33
N ASP A 97 29.35 3.44 -1.26
CA ASP A 97 29.55 2.18 -0.55
C ASP A 97 28.32 1.76 0.27
N ALA A 98 28.36 0.56 0.81
CA ALA A 98 27.20 -0.03 1.49
C ALA A 98 26.80 0.74 2.76
N ASP A 99 27.73 1.28 3.52
CA ASP A 99 27.45 2.00 4.76
C ASP A 99 26.84 3.37 4.45
N LYS A 100 27.42 4.09 3.50
CA LYS A 100 26.88 5.37 3.02
C LYS A 100 25.46 5.22 2.47
N GLN A 101 25.15 4.10 1.80
CA GLN A 101 23.79 3.83 1.33
C GLN A 101 22.79 3.60 2.47
N VAL A 102 23.23 3.03 3.60
CA VAL A 102 22.38 2.88 4.78
C VAL A 102 22.10 4.23 5.43
N ASP A 103 23.08 5.11 5.50
CA ASP A 103 22.90 6.47 6.03
C ASP A 103 21.95 7.30 5.14
N LEU A 104 22.09 7.20 3.82
CA LEU A 104 21.15 7.81 2.86
C LEU A 104 19.72 7.23 3.00
N ALA A 105 19.57 5.93 3.28
CA ALA A 105 18.27 5.34 3.53
C ALA A 105 17.65 5.85 4.84
N GLU A 106 18.47 6.09 5.87
CA GLU A 106 18.01 6.67 7.13
C GLU A 106 17.54 8.11 6.96
N GLU A 107 18.31 8.93 6.25
CA GLU A 107 17.98 10.33 5.93
C GLU A 107 16.67 10.40 5.11
N ALA A 108 16.57 9.63 4.02
CA ALA A 108 15.37 9.58 3.19
C ALA A 108 14.13 9.10 3.96
N LEU A 109 14.29 8.11 4.85
CA LEU A 109 13.19 7.65 5.69
C LEU A 109 12.74 8.74 6.68
N TRP A 110 13.69 9.50 7.22
CA TRP A 110 13.40 10.60 8.14
C TRP A 110 12.67 11.74 7.43
N GLU A 111 13.09 12.11 6.22
CA GLU A 111 12.43 13.11 5.37
C GLU A 111 11.00 12.69 5.02
N GLU A 112 10.81 11.41 4.65
CA GLU A 112 9.48 10.87 4.34
C GLU A 112 8.56 10.92 5.56
N MET A 113 9.05 10.58 6.76
CA MET A 113 8.27 10.71 7.99
C MET A 113 7.96 12.18 8.33
N ALA A 114 8.87 13.11 8.03
CA ALA A 114 8.65 14.54 8.19
C ALA A 114 7.55 15.05 7.23
N ALA A 115 7.60 14.64 5.97
CA ALA A 115 6.58 14.97 4.97
C ALA A 115 5.19 14.45 5.38
N ARG A 116 5.09 13.19 5.85
CA ARG A 116 3.84 12.59 6.33
C ARG A 116 3.28 13.25 7.59
N ARG A 117 4.14 13.86 8.43
CA ARG A 117 3.68 14.69 9.55
C ARG A 117 3.03 16.00 9.09
N GLN A 118 3.51 16.58 8.00
CA GLN A 118 2.94 17.80 7.41
C GLN A 118 1.67 17.50 6.61
N GLN A 119 1.67 16.38 5.89
CA GLN A 119 0.54 15.89 5.09
C GLN A 119 0.13 14.49 5.56
N PRO A 120 -0.66 14.39 6.65
CA PRO A 120 -1.05 13.10 7.24
C PRO A 120 -1.89 12.19 6.33
N LEU A 121 -2.53 12.77 5.33
CA LEU A 121 -3.27 12.10 4.26
C LEU A 121 -2.36 12.01 3.02
N TYR A 122 -1.35 11.17 3.10
CA TYR A 122 -0.35 10.99 2.05
C TYR A 122 -0.80 9.99 1.00
N GLU A 123 -0.34 10.20 -0.22
CA GLU A 123 -0.45 9.22 -1.29
C GLU A 123 0.66 8.15 -1.21
N PRO A 124 0.39 6.91 -1.64
CA PRO A 124 1.44 5.91 -1.75
C PRO A 124 2.50 6.39 -2.77
N PRO A 125 3.80 6.13 -2.51
CA PRO A 125 4.85 6.52 -3.43
C PRO A 125 4.64 5.87 -4.79
N SER A 126 4.66 6.68 -5.84
CA SER A 126 4.62 6.25 -7.24
C SER A 126 6.04 5.91 -7.75
N GLY A 127 6.13 5.32 -8.93
CA GLY A 127 7.39 5.14 -9.60
C GLY A 127 8.25 3.97 -9.11
N LEU A 128 9.57 4.18 -9.03
CA LEU A 128 10.59 3.15 -8.79
C LEU A 128 10.88 2.91 -7.30
N ALA A 129 10.14 3.53 -6.41
CA ALA A 129 10.34 3.37 -4.97
C ALA A 129 10.26 1.89 -4.56
N SER A 130 11.22 1.43 -3.78
CA SER A 130 11.33 0.04 -3.33
C SER A 130 11.96 -0.06 -1.95
N HIS A 131 11.79 -1.20 -1.28
CA HIS A 131 12.58 -1.52 -0.10
C HIS A 131 13.95 -2.07 -0.55
N GLY A 132 14.89 -1.15 -0.82
CA GLY A 132 16.25 -1.54 -1.20
C GLY A 132 16.99 -2.24 -0.06
N ILE A 133 18.08 -2.95 -0.39
CA ILE A 133 18.91 -3.63 0.60
C ILE A 133 19.45 -2.69 1.69
N ALA A 134 19.68 -1.41 1.37
CA ALA A 134 20.11 -0.39 2.32
C ALA A 134 19.04 -0.13 3.41
N ALA A 135 17.77 -0.02 3.03
CA ALA A 135 16.66 0.15 3.98
C ALA A 135 16.51 -1.08 4.89
N VAL A 136 16.68 -2.29 4.36
CA VAL A 136 16.64 -3.52 5.17
C VAL A 136 17.85 -3.62 6.10
N ARG A 137 19.05 -3.23 5.66
CA ARG A 137 20.22 -3.15 6.55
C ARG A 137 20.02 -2.13 7.68
N LEU A 138 19.41 -0.98 7.40
CA LEU A 138 19.02 -0.02 8.43
C LEU A 138 18.05 -0.65 9.44
N LEU A 139 17.03 -1.36 8.95
CA LEU A 139 16.11 -2.11 9.82
C LEU A 139 16.86 -3.08 10.73
N LEU A 140 17.77 -3.88 10.18
CA LEU A 140 18.58 -4.86 10.92
C LEU A 140 19.51 -4.18 11.94
N ARG A 141 20.10 -3.02 11.63
CA ARG A 141 20.85 -2.21 12.60
C ARG A 141 19.97 -1.79 13.79
N ARG A 142 18.74 -1.33 13.54
CA ARG A 142 17.79 -0.94 14.59
C ARG A 142 17.23 -2.13 15.37
N LEU A 143 17.17 -3.29 14.74
CA LEU A 143 16.64 -4.51 15.36
C LEU A 143 17.48 -4.98 16.55
N VAL A 144 18.79 -4.86 16.50
CA VAL A 144 19.70 -5.30 17.58
C VAL A 144 19.73 -4.35 18.78
N LEU A 145 19.18 -3.14 18.64
CA LEU A 145 19.11 -2.20 19.75
C LEU A 145 17.99 -2.62 20.73
N THR A 146 18.15 -2.31 22.00
CA THR A 146 17.07 -2.45 22.99
C THR A 146 16.02 -1.35 22.81
N PRO A 147 14.75 -1.57 23.19
CA PRO A 147 13.73 -0.52 23.21
C PRO A 147 14.18 0.68 24.07
N ALA A 148 13.93 1.90 23.59
CA ALA A 148 14.38 3.12 24.26
C ALA A 148 13.36 3.65 25.29
N LEU A 149 12.07 3.61 24.97
CA LEU A 149 10.98 4.18 25.79
C LEU A 149 9.90 3.16 26.15
N SER A 150 9.68 2.16 25.34
CA SER A 150 8.62 1.18 25.56
C SER A 150 9.19 -0.20 25.90
N ARG A 151 8.29 -1.17 26.19
CA ARG A 151 8.70 -2.57 26.43
C ARG A 151 8.89 -3.36 25.14
N ARG A 152 8.48 -2.80 24.01
CA ARG A 152 8.48 -3.49 22.71
C ARG A 152 8.87 -2.54 21.59
N LYS A 153 9.51 -3.09 20.58
CA LYS A 153 9.76 -2.43 19.31
C LYS A 153 8.75 -2.92 18.26
N VAL A 154 8.33 -2.03 17.39
CA VAL A 154 7.45 -2.36 16.27
C VAL A 154 8.10 -1.91 14.97
N PHE A 155 8.28 -2.86 14.06
CA PHE A 155 8.73 -2.60 12.69
C PHE A 155 7.54 -2.74 11.75
N LEU A 156 7.01 -1.62 11.27
CA LEU A 156 5.98 -1.59 10.24
C LEU A 156 6.64 -1.45 8.87
N ILE A 157 6.43 -2.45 8.00
CA ILE A 157 6.94 -2.46 6.62
C ILE A 157 5.76 -2.28 5.69
N GLY A 158 5.61 -1.05 5.17
CA GLY A 158 4.54 -0.70 4.23
C GLY A 158 4.81 -1.22 2.84
N ASP A 159 3.79 -1.70 2.14
CA ASP A 159 3.89 -2.18 0.74
C ASP A 159 5.02 -3.20 0.55
N ALA A 160 4.99 -4.27 1.35
CA ALA A 160 6.04 -5.30 1.42
C ALA A 160 6.27 -6.03 0.10
N GLU A 161 5.32 -6.04 -0.84
CA GLU A 161 5.52 -6.48 -2.22
C GLU A 161 6.68 -5.76 -2.93
N ARG A 162 7.04 -4.57 -2.48
CA ARG A 162 8.18 -3.79 -3.01
C ARG A 162 9.55 -4.20 -2.42
N LEU A 163 9.60 -5.23 -1.56
CA LEU A 163 10.84 -5.91 -1.18
C LEU A 163 11.44 -6.70 -2.35
N VAL A 164 10.61 -7.12 -3.30
CA VAL A 164 11.00 -7.79 -4.55
C VAL A 164 10.49 -6.95 -5.71
N PRO A 165 11.14 -5.82 -6.03
CA PRO A 165 10.64 -4.88 -7.02
C PRO A 165 10.62 -5.45 -8.46
N GLN A 166 11.41 -6.49 -8.72
CA GLN A 166 11.45 -7.23 -9.98
C GLN A 166 12.04 -8.62 -9.76
N THR A 167 11.75 -9.54 -10.69
CA THR A 167 12.33 -10.89 -10.69
C THR A 167 13.86 -10.83 -10.64
N GLY A 168 14.48 -11.57 -9.72
CA GLY A 168 15.94 -11.58 -9.49
C GLY A 168 16.45 -10.47 -8.56
N ALA A 169 15.58 -9.57 -8.06
CA ALA A 169 15.95 -8.53 -7.10
C ALA A 169 15.52 -8.87 -5.67
N GLU A 170 15.87 -10.07 -5.19
CA GLU A 170 15.39 -10.65 -3.92
C GLU A 170 16.29 -10.38 -2.72
N ALA A 171 17.42 -9.68 -2.91
CA ALA A 171 18.42 -9.49 -1.87
C ALA A 171 17.86 -8.83 -0.59
N ALA A 172 16.98 -7.84 -0.74
CA ALA A 172 16.34 -7.17 0.39
C ALA A 172 15.39 -8.11 1.15
N ALA A 173 14.56 -8.85 0.41
CA ALA A 173 13.64 -9.83 0.99
C ALA A 173 14.40 -10.93 1.72
N ASN A 174 15.44 -11.51 1.11
CA ASN A 174 16.27 -12.56 1.70
C ASN A 174 17.00 -12.08 2.96
N ALA A 175 17.49 -10.85 2.99
CA ALA A 175 18.14 -10.29 4.18
C ALA A 175 17.18 -10.17 5.40
N LEU A 176 15.87 -10.03 5.16
CA LEU A 176 14.86 -9.93 6.22
C LEU A 176 14.46 -11.30 6.80
N LEU A 177 14.66 -12.40 6.06
CA LEU A 177 14.13 -13.72 6.45
C LEU A 177 14.56 -14.18 7.84
N LYS A 178 15.85 -14.02 8.19
CA LYS A 178 16.35 -14.41 9.50
C LYS A 178 15.68 -13.64 10.64
N ALA A 179 15.43 -12.35 10.44
CA ALA A 179 14.76 -11.51 11.42
C ALA A 179 13.27 -11.86 11.60
N LEU A 180 12.63 -12.37 10.54
CA LEU A 180 11.23 -12.85 10.62
C LEU A 180 11.14 -14.26 11.21
N GLU A 181 12.18 -15.09 11.07
CA GLU A 181 12.21 -16.44 11.60
C GLU A 181 12.45 -16.46 13.11
N GLU A 182 13.41 -15.67 13.58
CA GLU A 182 13.80 -15.56 14.99
C GLU A 182 13.77 -14.09 15.44
N PRO A 183 12.58 -13.46 15.52
CA PRO A 183 12.51 -12.09 15.97
C PRO A 183 12.89 -11.98 17.47
N PRO A 184 13.58 -10.91 17.89
CA PRO A 184 13.83 -10.66 19.30
C PRO A 184 12.52 -10.66 20.11
N ALA A 185 12.54 -11.13 21.34
CA ALA A 185 11.35 -11.31 22.19
C ALA A 185 10.56 -10.01 22.40
N ASP A 186 11.23 -8.86 22.35
CA ASP A 186 10.68 -7.52 22.48
C ASP A 186 10.19 -6.91 21.17
N THR A 187 10.20 -7.65 20.06
CA THR A 187 9.97 -7.11 18.72
C THR A 187 8.72 -7.70 18.06
N VAL A 188 7.96 -6.83 17.39
CA VAL A 188 6.82 -7.20 16.54
C VAL A 188 7.03 -6.62 15.15
N PHE A 189 6.94 -7.49 14.14
CA PHE A 189 6.93 -7.10 12.73
C PHE A 189 5.50 -7.03 12.22
N VAL A 190 5.17 -5.96 11.49
CA VAL A 190 3.88 -5.78 10.82
C VAL A 190 4.18 -5.44 9.36
N LEU A 191 3.98 -6.39 8.49
CA LEU A 191 4.09 -6.18 7.04
C LEU A 191 2.71 -5.84 6.48
N THR A 192 2.67 -5.01 5.44
CA THR A 192 1.41 -4.74 4.71
C THR A 192 1.61 -5.02 3.23
N THR A 193 0.61 -5.59 2.57
CA THR A 193 0.67 -5.84 1.12
C THR A 193 -0.70 -5.73 0.45
N ALA A 194 -0.70 -5.24 -0.79
CA ALA A 194 -1.86 -5.31 -1.67
C ALA A 194 -1.77 -6.47 -2.68
N ALA A 195 -0.58 -7.09 -2.81
CA ALA A 195 -0.28 -8.17 -3.74
C ALA A 195 0.47 -9.30 -3.02
N PRO A 196 -0.20 -10.11 -2.18
CA PRO A 196 0.45 -11.15 -1.40
C PRO A 196 1.19 -12.17 -2.28
N ASP A 197 0.70 -12.45 -3.49
CA ASP A 197 1.31 -13.38 -4.43
C ASP A 197 2.66 -12.87 -5.02
N SER A 198 2.96 -11.58 -4.85
CA SER A 198 4.26 -10.98 -5.21
C SER A 198 5.32 -11.12 -4.11
N LEU A 199 4.95 -11.61 -2.93
CA LEU A 199 5.88 -11.88 -1.85
C LEU A 199 6.53 -13.26 -2.02
N LEU A 200 7.78 -13.37 -1.57
CA LEU A 200 8.46 -14.67 -1.57
C LEU A 200 7.69 -15.67 -0.68
N PRO A 201 7.54 -16.93 -1.13
CA PRO A 201 6.96 -18.01 -0.31
C PRO A 201 7.65 -18.17 1.04
N THR A 202 8.94 -17.88 1.09
CA THR A 202 9.76 -17.90 2.32
C THR A 202 9.38 -16.82 3.32
N ILE A 203 8.90 -15.64 2.89
CA ILE A 203 8.32 -14.62 3.77
C ILE A 203 6.93 -15.09 4.22
N LEU A 204 6.08 -15.56 3.29
CA LEU A 204 4.72 -15.98 3.58
C LEU A 204 4.64 -17.12 4.61
N SER A 205 5.64 -18.02 4.63
CA SER A 205 5.72 -19.12 5.61
C SER A 205 6.09 -18.68 7.02
N ARG A 206 6.57 -17.45 7.22
CA ARG A 206 7.06 -16.91 8.50
C ARG A 206 6.17 -15.84 9.12
N VAL A 207 5.09 -15.47 8.45
CA VAL A 207 4.16 -14.44 8.91
C VAL A 207 2.75 -14.99 9.12
N VAL A 208 2.05 -14.48 10.13
CA VAL A 208 0.62 -14.76 10.30
C VAL A 208 -0.17 -13.78 9.45
N ARG A 209 -0.94 -14.32 8.50
CA ARG A 209 -1.72 -13.52 7.55
C ARG A 209 -3.02 -13.04 8.18
N VAL A 210 -3.29 -11.73 8.06
CA VAL A 210 -4.52 -11.08 8.51
C VAL A 210 -5.14 -10.38 7.31
N ARG A 211 -6.27 -10.88 6.85
CA ARG A 211 -6.99 -10.31 5.71
C ARG A 211 -7.74 -9.06 6.12
N VAL A 212 -7.42 -7.93 5.49
CA VAL A 212 -8.05 -6.63 5.68
C VAL A 212 -9.02 -6.38 4.53
N ALA A 213 -10.31 -6.45 4.83
CA ALA A 213 -11.37 -6.28 3.83
C ALA A 213 -11.61 -4.81 3.47
N ARG A 214 -12.40 -4.57 2.43
CA ARG A 214 -12.94 -3.26 2.09
C ARG A 214 -13.83 -2.75 3.21
N LEU A 215 -13.87 -1.43 3.36
CA LEU A 215 -14.71 -0.77 4.34
C LEU A 215 -16.15 -0.60 3.81
N PRO A 216 -17.15 -0.62 4.70
CA PRO A 216 -18.50 -0.20 4.35
C PRO A 216 -18.55 1.25 3.86
N ASP A 217 -19.46 1.57 2.95
CA ASP A 217 -19.62 2.92 2.38
C ASP A 217 -19.89 3.96 3.47
N SER A 218 -20.60 3.61 4.53
CA SER A 218 -20.85 4.48 5.69
C SER A 218 -19.56 4.94 6.38
N ILE A 219 -18.57 4.06 6.49
CA ILE A 219 -17.26 4.37 7.07
C ILE A 219 -16.44 5.26 6.11
N VAL A 220 -16.49 4.97 4.81
CA VAL A 220 -15.83 5.78 3.78
C VAL A 220 -16.42 7.20 3.75
N ALA A 221 -17.76 7.32 3.84
CA ALA A 221 -18.47 8.61 3.92
C ALA A 221 -18.09 9.38 5.19
N ALA A 222 -18.05 8.71 6.35
CA ALA A 222 -17.65 9.34 7.60
C ALA A 222 -16.21 9.88 7.55
N PHE A 223 -15.29 9.16 6.91
CA PHE A 223 -13.92 9.64 6.67
C PHE A 223 -13.92 10.88 5.76
N ALA A 224 -14.61 10.83 4.61
CA ALA A 224 -14.66 11.94 3.68
C ALA A 224 -15.20 13.22 4.33
N GLN A 225 -16.26 13.10 5.12
CA GLN A 225 -16.85 14.23 5.84
C GLN A 225 -15.91 14.82 6.91
N ARG A 226 -15.27 13.96 7.71
CA ARG A 226 -14.48 14.42 8.86
C ARG A 226 -13.09 14.89 8.50
N GLU A 227 -12.41 14.15 7.60
CA GLU A 227 -11.00 14.39 7.30
C GLU A 227 -10.80 15.22 6.04
N LEU A 228 -11.75 15.16 5.05
CA LEU A 228 -11.66 15.91 3.82
C LEU A 228 -12.62 17.13 3.79
N GLY A 229 -13.51 17.27 4.80
CA GLY A 229 -14.45 18.38 4.90
C GLY A 229 -15.56 18.36 3.82
N GLU A 230 -15.84 17.20 3.24
CA GLU A 230 -16.83 17.06 2.18
C GLU A 230 -18.26 17.16 2.72
N SER A 231 -19.07 18.09 2.20
CA SER A 231 -20.43 18.36 2.68
C SER A 231 -21.53 18.19 1.62
N GLY A 232 -21.19 18.11 0.33
CA GLY A 232 -22.14 17.94 -0.78
C GLY A 232 -22.67 16.51 -0.87
N GLN A 233 -23.95 16.27 -0.50
CA GLN A 233 -24.51 14.90 -0.41
C GLN A 233 -24.40 14.09 -1.71
N HIS A 234 -24.65 14.70 -2.87
CA HIS A 234 -24.64 14.00 -4.15
C HIS A 234 -23.22 13.66 -4.61
N GLU A 235 -22.31 14.61 -4.53
CA GLU A 235 -20.90 14.43 -4.88
C GLU A 235 -20.21 13.44 -3.95
N LEU A 236 -20.47 13.54 -2.65
CA LEU A 236 -19.99 12.60 -1.65
C LEU A 236 -20.44 11.16 -1.95
N ALA A 237 -21.73 10.95 -2.27
CA ALA A 237 -22.26 9.63 -2.58
C ALA A 237 -21.57 9.00 -3.80
N GLN A 238 -21.34 9.78 -4.86
CA GLN A 238 -20.60 9.32 -6.03
C GLN A 238 -19.16 8.96 -5.69
N ARG A 239 -18.44 9.80 -4.95
CA ARG A 239 -17.05 9.55 -4.55
C ARG A 239 -16.93 8.33 -3.65
N VAL A 240 -17.87 8.13 -2.72
CA VAL A 240 -17.91 6.95 -1.86
C VAL A 240 -18.11 5.68 -2.68
N THR A 241 -19.03 5.69 -3.63
CA THR A 241 -19.25 4.55 -4.54
C THR A 241 -18.01 4.24 -5.36
N LEU A 242 -17.36 5.27 -5.92
CA LEU A 242 -16.11 5.12 -6.68
C LEU A 242 -14.94 4.66 -5.82
N ALA A 243 -14.91 5.03 -4.54
CA ALA A 243 -13.89 4.57 -3.60
C ALA A 243 -13.96 3.06 -3.35
N ASP A 244 -15.15 2.43 -3.50
CA ASP A 244 -15.34 0.98 -3.43
C ASP A 244 -14.74 0.41 -2.12
N GLY A 245 -15.06 1.04 -1.00
CA GLY A 245 -14.58 0.64 0.33
C GLY A 245 -13.09 0.92 0.59
N ARG A 246 -12.44 1.76 -0.20
CA ARG A 246 -11.00 2.07 -0.12
C ARG A 246 -10.76 3.56 0.11
N ILE A 247 -10.59 3.96 1.37
CA ILE A 247 -10.34 5.36 1.77
C ILE A 247 -9.20 6.01 0.96
N GLY A 248 -8.12 5.28 0.70
CA GLY A 248 -7.00 5.78 -0.09
C GLY A 248 -7.36 6.23 -1.51
N ARG A 249 -8.49 5.76 -2.07
CA ARG A 249 -9.00 6.25 -3.35
C ARG A 249 -9.63 7.64 -3.27
N LEU A 250 -10.08 8.06 -2.10
CA LEU A 250 -10.56 9.43 -1.88
C LEU A 250 -9.38 10.42 -1.83
N LEU A 251 -8.19 9.94 -1.44
CA LEU A 251 -6.97 10.73 -1.29
C LEU A 251 -6.18 10.84 -2.59
N ALA A 252 -6.34 9.85 -3.49
CA ALA A 252 -5.65 9.87 -4.77
C ALA A 252 -5.97 11.17 -5.51
N ASP A 253 -4.91 11.89 -5.86
CA ASP A 253 -4.99 13.17 -6.56
C ASP A 253 -5.95 13.06 -7.73
N GLY A 254 -6.99 13.89 -7.74
CA GLY A 254 -7.91 13.97 -8.86
C GLY A 254 -7.17 14.16 -10.20
N ALA A 255 -6.00 14.79 -10.18
CA ALA A 255 -5.12 14.99 -11.34
C ALA A 255 -4.44 13.71 -11.85
N GLY A 256 -3.90 12.85 -10.99
CA GLY A 256 -3.29 11.58 -11.40
C GLY A 256 -4.34 10.58 -11.89
N ARG A 257 -5.44 10.50 -11.16
CA ARG A 257 -6.60 9.67 -11.53
C ARG A 257 -7.29 10.16 -12.79
N ALA A 258 -7.47 11.48 -12.94
CA ALA A 258 -8.03 12.08 -14.15
C ALA A 258 -7.14 11.81 -15.36
N ARG A 259 -5.81 11.92 -15.22
CA ARG A 259 -4.85 11.57 -16.28
C ARG A 259 -4.91 10.09 -16.64
N GLY A 260 -4.98 9.20 -15.64
CA GLY A 260 -5.12 7.76 -15.85
C GLY A 260 -6.44 7.41 -16.53
N ALA A 261 -7.55 8.01 -16.12
CA ALA A 261 -8.88 7.82 -16.73
C ALA A 261 -8.92 8.35 -18.16
N GLU A 262 -8.37 9.55 -18.42
CA GLU A 262 -8.26 10.13 -19.77
C GLU A 262 -7.35 9.30 -20.68
N ALA A 263 -6.23 8.79 -20.15
CA ALA A 263 -5.34 7.89 -20.90
C ALA A 263 -6.04 6.56 -21.23
N ALA A 264 -6.81 6.01 -20.29
CA ALA A 264 -7.60 4.80 -20.49
C ALA A 264 -8.71 5.01 -21.54
N GLU A 265 -9.41 6.14 -21.49
CA GLU A 265 -10.43 6.48 -22.48
C GLU A 265 -9.84 6.61 -23.89
N ARG A 266 -8.71 7.31 -24.02
CA ARG A 266 -7.98 7.41 -25.29
C ARG A 266 -7.52 6.05 -25.80
N PHE A 267 -7.06 5.19 -24.90
CA PHE A 267 -6.63 3.84 -25.26
C PHE A 267 -7.80 2.98 -25.76
N LEU A 268 -8.94 2.96 -25.07
CA LEU A 268 -10.14 2.24 -25.49
C LEU A 268 -10.70 2.77 -26.81
N ALA A 269 -10.74 4.08 -27.01
CA ALA A 269 -11.15 4.69 -28.27
C ALA A 269 -10.22 4.27 -29.43
N ALA A 270 -8.91 4.13 -29.17
CA ALA A 270 -7.98 3.65 -30.17
C ALA A 270 -8.16 2.15 -30.47
N VAL A 271 -8.50 1.34 -29.46
CA VAL A 271 -8.83 -0.08 -29.62
C VAL A 271 -10.04 -0.25 -30.55
N GLU A 272 -11.09 0.55 -30.35
CA GLU A 272 -12.30 0.55 -31.15
C GLU A 272 -12.09 1.11 -32.57
N ALA A 273 -11.15 2.04 -32.76
CA ALA A 273 -10.87 2.69 -34.06
C ALA A 273 -10.07 1.85 -35.06
N GLY A 274 -9.54 0.71 -34.63
CA GLY A 274 -8.87 -0.26 -35.49
C GLY A 274 -7.33 -0.30 -35.35
N PRO A 275 -6.66 -1.21 -36.11
CA PRO A 275 -5.26 -1.58 -35.88
C PRO A 275 -4.27 -0.40 -35.91
N VAL A 276 -4.42 0.50 -36.88
CA VAL A 276 -3.49 1.64 -37.05
C VAL A 276 -3.49 2.52 -35.80
N ARG A 277 -4.67 2.84 -35.25
CA ARG A 277 -4.80 3.66 -34.07
C ARG A 277 -4.31 2.96 -32.80
N ARG A 278 -4.46 1.64 -32.70
CA ARG A 278 -3.91 0.82 -31.60
C ARG A 278 -2.41 0.99 -31.51
N TYR A 279 -1.70 0.83 -32.64
CA TYR A 279 -0.25 0.97 -32.68
C TYR A 279 0.21 2.42 -32.48
N GLU A 280 -0.50 3.42 -33.01
CA GLU A 280 -0.18 4.83 -32.76
C GLU A 280 -0.19 5.17 -31.26
N VAL A 281 -1.23 4.75 -30.54
CA VAL A 281 -1.32 5.00 -29.09
C VAL A 281 -0.26 4.21 -28.32
N ALA A 282 -0.03 2.95 -28.67
CA ALA A 282 1.00 2.13 -28.03
C ALA A 282 2.41 2.71 -28.21
N LEU A 283 2.76 3.11 -29.44
CA LEU A 283 4.07 3.71 -29.75
C LEU A 283 4.24 5.12 -29.18
N GLY A 284 3.15 5.83 -28.91
CA GLY A 284 3.16 7.14 -28.25
C GLY A 284 3.50 7.08 -26.76
N LEU A 285 3.48 5.90 -26.13
CA LEU A 285 3.92 5.73 -24.76
C LEU A 285 5.44 5.86 -24.62
N GLN A 286 5.89 6.24 -23.43
CA GLN A 286 7.32 6.28 -23.12
C GLN A 286 7.90 4.85 -23.14
N PRO A 287 8.99 4.57 -23.90
CA PRO A 287 9.56 3.22 -24.02
C PRO A 287 10.19 2.67 -22.72
N PHE A 288 10.47 3.58 -21.80
CA PHE A 288 11.01 3.29 -20.48
C PHE A 288 10.05 3.86 -19.43
N GLN A 289 9.98 3.28 -18.25
CA GLN A 289 9.05 3.65 -17.16
C GLN A 289 7.63 3.05 -17.33
N ALA A 290 7.55 1.72 -17.36
CA ALA A 290 6.26 1.02 -17.26
C ALA A 290 5.50 1.38 -15.94
N ARG A 291 6.21 1.87 -14.94
CA ARG A 291 5.65 2.33 -13.66
C ARG A 291 5.37 3.83 -13.73
N GLY A 292 4.23 4.24 -13.22
CA GLY A 292 3.72 5.60 -13.30
C GLY A 292 2.60 5.72 -14.34
N GLY A 293 2.69 6.63 -15.30
CA GLY A 293 1.60 6.95 -16.23
C GLY A 293 0.99 5.75 -16.97
N PHE A 294 1.80 4.72 -17.29
CA PHE A 294 1.30 3.50 -17.91
C PHE A 294 0.49 2.64 -16.93
N THR A 295 0.96 2.46 -15.70
CA THR A 295 0.20 1.75 -14.67
C THR A 295 -1.06 2.50 -14.28
N ASP A 296 -1.03 3.84 -14.26
CA ASP A 296 -2.20 4.69 -14.01
C ASP A 296 -3.26 4.50 -15.11
N MET A 297 -2.83 4.41 -16.37
CA MET A 297 -3.71 4.07 -17.51
C MET A 297 -4.33 2.67 -17.35
N LEU A 298 -3.55 1.66 -16.96
CA LEU A 298 -4.06 0.30 -16.73
C LEU A 298 -5.08 0.27 -15.57
N ASP A 299 -4.82 1.01 -14.50
CA ASP A 299 -5.77 1.15 -13.39
C ASP A 299 -7.06 1.87 -13.83
N GLY A 300 -6.95 2.90 -14.69
CA GLY A 300 -8.08 3.56 -15.32
C GLY A 300 -8.90 2.62 -16.22
N LEU A 301 -8.22 1.78 -17.03
CA LEU A 301 -8.87 0.74 -17.85
C LEU A 301 -9.67 -0.24 -17.00
N LEU A 302 -9.07 -0.75 -15.92
CA LEU A 302 -9.76 -1.66 -14.99
C LEU A 302 -11.00 -1.02 -14.36
N GLU A 303 -10.95 0.27 -14.08
CA GLU A 303 -12.09 1.00 -13.52
C GLU A 303 -13.24 1.14 -14.53
N GLN A 304 -12.93 1.54 -15.77
CA GLN A 304 -13.92 1.69 -16.85
C GLN A 304 -14.54 0.34 -17.24
N LEU A 305 -13.75 -0.73 -17.39
CA LEU A 305 -14.27 -2.05 -17.71
C LEU A 305 -15.17 -2.60 -16.61
N ARG A 306 -14.82 -2.39 -15.34
CA ARG A 306 -15.66 -2.80 -14.20
C ARG A 306 -16.98 -2.01 -14.15
N GLU A 307 -16.96 -0.73 -14.48
CA GLU A 307 -18.17 0.07 -14.54
C GLU A 307 -19.09 -0.36 -15.69
N ARG A 308 -18.53 -0.63 -16.88
CA ARG A 308 -19.27 -1.23 -18.00
C ARG A 308 -19.89 -2.59 -17.63
N ALA A 309 -19.19 -3.42 -16.86
CA ALA A 309 -19.72 -4.71 -16.37
C ALA A 309 -20.86 -4.54 -15.36
N ARG A 310 -20.83 -3.51 -14.51
CA ARG A 310 -21.91 -3.19 -13.56
C ARG A 310 -23.15 -2.63 -14.25
N SER A 311 -22.97 -1.86 -15.33
CA SER A 311 -24.05 -1.28 -16.11
C SER A 311 -24.73 -2.24 -17.08
N GLY A 312 -24.38 -3.53 -17.09
CA GLY A 312 -25.09 -4.58 -17.83
C GLY A 312 -24.56 -4.86 -19.23
N GLY A 313 -23.28 -4.55 -19.51
CA GLY A 313 -22.61 -4.95 -20.75
C GLY A 313 -22.42 -6.48 -20.87
N GLU A 314 -21.93 -6.94 -22.04
CA GLU A 314 -21.62 -8.36 -22.31
C GLU A 314 -20.60 -8.90 -21.27
N THR A 315 -21.09 -9.55 -20.23
CA THR A 315 -20.34 -9.87 -19.01
C THR A 315 -19.14 -10.76 -19.30
N GLU A 316 -19.25 -11.71 -20.25
CA GLU A 316 -18.18 -12.66 -20.56
C GLU A 316 -16.97 -11.95 -21.22
N LYS A 317 -17.22 -11.13 -22.24
CA LYS A 317 -16.15 -10.35 -22.90
C LYS A 317 -15.50 -9.33 -21.95
N LEU A 318 -16.30 -8.72 -21.07
CA LEU A 318 -15.77 -7.77 -20.09
C LEU A 318 -14.93 -8.44 -19.02
N VAL A 319 -15.28 -9.65 -18.58
CA VAL A 319 -14.47 -10.44 -17.64
C VAL A 319 -13.14 -10.83 -18.27
N GLU A 320 -13.15 -11.26 -19.54
CA GLU A 320 -11.92 -11.56 -20.27
C GLU A 320 -11.05 -10.31 -20.44
N ALA A 321 -11.61 -9.18 -20.86
CA ALA A 321 -10.90 -7.91 -20.97
C ALA A 321 -10.27 -7.49 -19.62
N ILE A 322 -11.00 -7.61 -18.52
CA ILE A 322 -10.49 -7.32 -17.18
C ILE A 322 -9.30 -8.26 -16.85
N ALA A 323 -9.39 -9.55 -17.19
CA ALA A 323 -8.31 -10.50 -16.95
C ALA A 323 -7.04 -10.12 -17.73
N ARG A 324 -7.16 -9.74 -19.02
CA ARG A 324 -6.04 -9.26 -19.84
C ARG A 324 -5.37 -8.00 -19.28
N VAL A 325 -6.18 -7.03 -18.83
CA VAL A 325 -5.62 -5.81 -18.23
C VAL A 325 -4.93 -6.12 -16.89
N LEU A 326 -5.44 -7.06 -16.09
CA LEU A 326 -4.80 -7.49 -14.85
C LEU A 326 -3.46 -8.20 -15.11
N GLU A 327 -3.39 -9.03 -16.15
CA GLU A 327 -2.15 -9.69 -16.61
C GLU A 327 -1.12 -8.64 -17.04
N ALA A 328 -1.52 -7.72 -17.92
CA ALA A 328 -0.67 -6.61 -18.36
C ALA A 328 -0.17 -5.76 -17.19
N ARG A 329 -1.03 -5.51 -16.18
CA ARG A 329 -0.65 -4.80 -14.97
C ARG A 329 0.38 -5.58 -14.13
N GLY A 330 0.26 -6.89 -14.07
CA GLY A 330 1.26 -7.76 -13.44
C GLY A 330 2.61 -7.68 -14.15
N LEU A 331 2.60 -7.78 -15.47
CA LEU A 331 3.80 -7.68 -16.32
C LEU A 331 4.46 -6.29 -16.26
N ALA A 332 3.67 -5.21 -16.13
CA ALA A 332 4.17 -3.85 -15.97
C ALA A 332 4.97 -3.62 -14.69
N GLN A 333 4.86 -4.50 -13.69
CA GLN A 333 5.72 -4.48 -12.51
C GLN A 333 7.13 -5.01 -12.80
N GLY A 334 7.29 -5.76 -13.89
CA GLY A 334 8.56 -6.24 -14.40
C GLY A 334 9.31 -5.18 -15.23
N ASN A 335 10.41 -5.61 -15.86
CA ASN A 335 11.20 -4.75 -16.76
C ASN A 335 10.75 -4.93 -18.22
N VAL A 336 9.44 -4.83 -18.47
CA VAL A 336 8.83 -4.99 -19.77
C VAL A 336 8.70 -3.63 -20.46
N ASN A 337 8.88 -3.59 -21.78
CA ASN A 337 8.67 -2.38 -22.57
C ASN A 337 7.17 -2.02 -22.59
N PRO A 338 6.77 -0.84 -22.09
CA PRO A 338 5.37 -0.42 -22.03
C PRO A 338 4.70 -0.33 -23.41
N GLN A 339 5.45 0.07 -24.44
CA GLN A 339 4.93 0.17 -25.79
C GLN A 339 4.53 -1.20 -26.35
N LEU A 340 5.40 -2.21 -26.15
CA LEU A 340 5.12 -3.57 -26.58
C LEU A 340 3.92 -4.14 -25.82
N LEU A 341 3.90 -3.96 -24.50
CA LEU A 341 2.82 -4.45 -23.67
C LEU A 341 1.49 -3.78 -24.00
N ALA A 342 1.50 -2.48 -24.29
CA ALA A 342 0.31 -1.76 -24.74
C ALA A 342 -0.18 -2.22 -26.12
N ALA A 343 0.73 -2.50 -27.05
CA ALA A 343 0.38 -2.99 -28.39
C ALA A 343 -0.31 -4.37 -28.30
N VAL A 344 0.28 -5.29 -27.53
CA VAL A 344 -0.31 -6.63 -27.31
C VAL A 344 -1.69 -6.50 -26.63
N LEU A 345 -1.79 -5.71 -25.57
CA LEU A 345 -3.04 -5.47 -24.88
C LEU A 345 -4.12 -4.86 -25.79
N ALA A 346 -3.73 -3.92 -26.66
CA ALA A 346 -4.67 -3.29 -27.60
C ALA A 346 -5.21 -4.29 -28.63
N ASP A 347 -4.37 -5.21 -29.11
CA ASP A 347 -4.79 -6.26 -30.04
C ASP A 347 -5.70 -7.29 -29.34
N GLU A 348 -5.36 -7.71 -28.12
CA GLU A 348 -6.18 -8.63 -27.33
C GLU A 348 -7.56 -8.07 -26.97
N LEU A 349 -7.64 -6.77 -26.63
CA LEU A 349 -8.92 -6.09 -26.35
C LEU A 349 -9.74 -5.78 -27.59
N GLY A 350 -9.09 -5.64 -28.73
CA GLY A 350 -9.76 -5.30 -29.99
C GLY A 350 -10.27 -6.50 -30.80
N GLY A 351 -9.99 -7.73 -30.33
CA GLY A 351 -10.25 -8.95 -31.07
C GLY A 351 -9.33 -9.13 -32.27
N GLU A 352 -9.12 -10.35 -32.78
CA GLU A 352 -8.38 -10.61 -34.00
C GLU A 352 -9.05 -9.88 -35.18
N PRO A 353 -8.25 -9.30 -36.09
CA PRO A 353 -8.78 -8.88 -37.39
C PRO A 353 -9.29 -10.13 -38.10
N ALA A 354 -10.57 -10.14 -38.46
CA ALA A 354 -11.20 -11.17 -39.25
C ALA A 354 -10.53 -11.35 -40.59
#